data_92e2cc50ead8f997653c309aea207615
#
_entry.id   92e2cc50ead8f997653c309aea207615
#
_cell.length_a   1.000
_cell.length_b   1.000
_cell.length_c   1.000
_cell.angle_alpha   90.00
_cell.angle_beta   90.00
_cell.angle_gamma   90.00
#
_symmetry.space_group_name_H-M   'P 1'
#
loop_
_entity.id
_entity.type
_entity.pdbx_description
1 polymer ?
#
loop_
_entity_poly.entity_id
_entity_poly.type
_entity_poly.pdbx_seq_one_letter_code
_entity_poly.pdbx_strand_id
1 'polypeptide(L)'
;MGANDERSKEIFEVMSVPKALAAMAIPTVISQLIMLIYNMADTFYVGRTNNPYMVAGAALILPIFNVCIAVANIAGAGGGTLIARLLGADESQNARRVGSFSIWFSVFCGLFFAVLTGIFMRPLLMLLGASEQTFEFARQYATCVIVVGATPTIASMTMSNLLRNVGLSKQAGFAISMGGVINIILDPLFMFVLLPPGREILGAGIATALSNVITCTYLLVTILRLNNPVLHFSLRDGMPSAAHLASFFGVGVPAALGPFLFDLDYIVLDRLMAAHSDIALAAIGIVLKVERLPLNIGIGLCLGMVPLAAYNYSAGNLPRMQAVLHAARTAGIAISVGSIALYELFAPFLIRVFIGDAATVALGTDFLRIRVLATIMMFLSFIYVHYFQALGQGKTALFLVVMRWLMINIPMLFLMDRLFGMYGLAWSQLVSDVMVAFLSWLIYRRAMRRIHESGVVLCGGCGVRLRGAVSGFVIANSYNV
;
A
#
# COMPACT_ATOMS: atom_id res chain seq x y z
N MET A 1 13.88 29.58 3.66
CA MET A 1 12.91 28.63 3.10
C MET A 1 13.49 28.15 1.78
N GLY A 2 13.68 26.86 1.58
CA GLY A 2 14.21 26.31 0.33
C GLY A 2 13.11 26.20 -0.73
N ALA A 3 13.45 26.27 -2.02
CA ALA A 3 12.49 26.17 -3.14
C ALA A 3 11.55 24.95 -3.08
N ASN A 4 11.96 23.89 -2.40
CA ASN A 4 11.13 22.69 -2.18
C ASN A 4 10.06 22.88 -1.12
N ASP A 5 10.31 23.75 -0.13
CA ASP A 5 9.36 24.06 0.94
C ASP A 5 8.24 24.98 0.41
N GLU A 6 8.58 25.93 -0.45
CA GLU A 6 7.62 26.79 -1.15
C GLU A 6 6.73 25.97 -2.08
N ARG A 7 7.30 25.03 -2.84
CA ARG A 7 6.54 24.15 -3.72
C ARG A 7 5.60 23.22 -2.96
N SER A 8 6.03 22.70 -1.81
CA SER A 8 5.17 21.87 -0.96
C SER A 8 3.98 22.65 -0.45
N LYS A 9 4.20 23.88 0.04
CA LYS A 9 3.13 24.79 0.45
C LYS A 9 2.21 25.18 -0.70
N GLU A 10 2.75 25.43 -1.88
CA GLU A 10 1.96 25.69 -3.08
C GLU A 10 0.98 24.56 -3.36
N ILE A 11 1.45 23.29 -3.33
CA ILE A 11 0.61 22.10 -3.58
C ILE A 11 -0.47 21.96 -2.48
N PHE A 12 -0.09 22.12 -1.22
CA PHE A 12 -1.01 21.87 -0.11
C PHE A 12 -2.03 22.99 0.11
N GLU A 13 -1.63 24.25 -0.12
CA GLU A 13 -2.44 25.42 0.25
C GLU A 13 -3.03 26.16 -0.93
N VAL A 14 -2.26 26.39 -2.00
CA VAL A 14 -2.58 27.38 -3.05
C VAL A 14 -3.16 26.72 -4.31
N MET A 15 -2.53 25.65 -4.77
CA MET A 15 -2.91 24.96 -6.02
C MET A 15 -4.38 24.50 -5.97
N SER A 16 -5.09 24.62 -7.09
CA SER A 16 -6.47 24.08 -7.17
C SER A 16 -6.49 22.59 -6.85
N VAL A 17 -7.50 22.13 -6.10
CA VAL A 17 -7.58 20.78 -5.55
C VAL A 17 -7.43 19.68 -6.60
N PRO A 18 -8.07 19.74 -7.79
CA PRO A 18 -7.86 18.71 -8.80
C PRO A 18 -6.42 18.65 -9.32
N LYS A 19 -5.77 19.81 -9.49
CA LYS A 19 -4.35 19.86 -9.92
C LYS A 19 -3.43 19.36 -8.83
N ALA A 20 -3.66 19.72 -7.56
CA ALA A 20 -2.88 19.22 -6.42
C ALA A 20 -3.01 17.71 -6.28
N LEU A 21 -4.23 17.17 -6.37
CA LEU A 21 -4.46 15.72 -6.35
C LEU A 21 -3.76 15.03 -7.52
N ALA A 22 -3.86 15.53 -8.74
CA ALA A 22 -3.17 14.98 -9.89
C ALA A 22 -1.63 15.01 -9.74
N ALA A 23 -1.08 16.13 -9.23
CA ALA A 23 0.36 16.25 -8.99
C ALA A 23 0.89 15.24 -7.96
N MET A 24 0.06 14.83 -7.00
CA MET A 24 0.42 13.84 -5.98
C MET A 24 0.09 12.41 -6.42
N ALA A 25 -1.06 12.19 -7.05
CA ALA A 25 -1.55 10.86 -7.39
C ALA A 25 -0.90 10.29 -8.67
N ILE A 26 -0.70 11.07 -9.73
CA ILE A 26 -0.17 10.55 -11.01
C ILE A 26 1.20 9.87 -10.83
N PRO A 27 2.22 10.49 -10.21
CA PRO A 27 3.51 9.83 -10.00
C PRO A 27 3.39 8.57 -9.15
N THR A 28 2.45 8.57 -8.20
CA THR A 28 2.21 7.43 -7.31
C THR A 28 1.51 6.29 -8.07
N VAL A 29 0.50 6.59 -8.89
CA VAL A 29 -0.16 5.59 -9.76
C VAL A 29 0.84 4.96 -10.72
N ILE A 30 1.68 5.77 -11.38
CA ILE A 30 2.72 5.25 -12.28
C ILE A 30 3.65 4.30 -11.55
N SER A 31 4.12 4.66 -10.35
CA SER A 31 5.00 3.79 -9.57
C SER A 31 4.31 2.49 -9.13
N GLN A 32 3.01 2.53 -8.79
CA GLN A 32 2.24 1.33 -8.45
C GLN A 32 2.04 0.41 -9.66
N LEU A 33 1.82 0.97 -10.85
CA LEU A 33 1.72 0.19 -12.09
C LEU A 33 3.05 -0.45 -12.47
N ILE A 34 4.16 0.28 -12.36
CA ILE A 34 5.50 -0.29 -12.61
C ILE A 34 5.80 -1.40 -11.61
N MET A 35 5.43 -1.21 -10.34
CA MET A 35 5.59 -2.24 -9.30
C MET A 35 4.75 -3.49 -9.62
N LEU A 36 3.54 -3.34 -10.15
CA LEU A 36 2.73 -4.45 -10.62
C LEU A 36 3.41 -5.19 -11.77
N ILE A 37 3.91 -4.45 -12.76
CA ILE A 37 4.57 -5.02 -13.94
C ILE A 37 5.84 -5.78 -13.54
N TYR A 38 6.68 -5.21 -12.66
CA TYR A 38 7.89 -5.90 -12.24
C TYR A 38 7.58 -7.19 -11.46
N ASN A 39 6.59 -7.19 -10.57
CA ASN A 39 6.17 -8.41 -9.86
C ASN A 39 5.68 -9.51 -10.82
N MET A 40 4.99 -9.12 -11.90
CA MET A 40 4.59 -10.06 -12.95
C MET A 40 5.79 -10.58 -13.75
N ALA A 41 6.74 -9.70 -14.07
CA ALA A 41 7.95 -10.07 -14.79
C ALA A 41 8.84 -11.02 -13.99
N ASP A 42 9.06 -10.75 -12.70
CA ASP A 42 9.80 -11.63 -11.80
C ASP A 42 9.19 -13.02 -11.73
N THR A 43 7.86 -13.10 -11.52
CA THR A 43 7.13 -14.38 -11.55
C THR A 43 7.28 -15.12 -12.89
N PHE A 44 7.23 -14.38 -14.00
CA PHE A 44 7.40 -14.93 -15.35
C PHE A 44 8.81 -15.50 -15.55
N TYR A 45 9.85 -14.75 -15.17
CA TYR A 45 11.23 -15.23 -15.33
C TYR A 45 11.54 -16.43 -14.44
N VAL A 46 11.09 -16.44 -13.18
CA VAL A 46 11.23 -17.60 -12.30
C VAL A 46 10.49 -18.81 -12.88
N GLY A 47 9.29 -18.63 -13.44
CA GLY A 47 8.53 -19.68 -14.12
C GLY A 47 9.27 -20.26 -15.35
N ARG A 48 10.03 -19.45 -16.09
CA ARG A 48 10.82 -19.88 -17.26
C ARG A 48 12.01 -20.79 -16.93
N THR A 49 12.38 -20.92 -15.67
CA THR A 49 13.40 -21.90 -15.26
C THR A 49 12.97 -23.33 -15.49
N ASN A 50 11.65 -23.59 -15.68
CA ASN A 50 11.05 -24.92 -15.81
C ASN A 50 11.45 -25.89 -14.67
N ASN A 51 11.85 -25.34 -13.52
CA ASN A 51 12.20 -26.11 -12.34
C ASN A 51 11.19 -25.82 -11.21
N PRO A 52 10.29 -26.79 -10.91
CA PRO A 52 9.24 -26.58 -9.90
C PRO A 52 9.82 -26.34 -8.49
N TYR A 53 10.99 -26.88 -8.18
CA TYR A 53 11.63 -26.68 -6.88
C TYR A 53 12.17 -25.25 -6.70
N MET A 54 12.64 -24.60 -7.78
CA MET A 54 13.03 -23.19 -7.77
C MET A 54 11.82 -22.30 -7.55
N VAL A 55 10.72 -22.54 -8.27
CA VAL A 55 9.47 -21.78 -8.14
C VAL A 55 8.92 -21.94 -6.72
N ALA A 56 8.88 -23.16 -6.18
CA ALA A 56 8.44 -23.40 -4.81
C ALA A 56 9.38 -22.75 -3.79
N GLY A 57 10.70 -22.81 -4.00
CA GLY A 57 11.69 -22.15 -3.14
C GLY A 57 11.51 -20.64 -3.04
N ALA A 58 11.26 -19.97 -4.17
CA ALA A 58 10.94 -18.54 -4.18
C ALA A 58 9.62 -18.23 -3.45
N ALA A 59 8.59 -19.05 -3.71
CA ALA A 59 7.27 -18.85 -3.09
C ALA A 59 7.31 -18.96 -1.54
N LEU A 60 8.16 -19.82 -0.98
CA LEU A 60 8.36 -19.97 0.46
C LEU A 60 8.84 -18.68 1.16
N ILE A 61 9.47 -17.75 0.42
CA ILE A 61 10.00 -16.51 0.99
C ILE A 61 8.98 -15.38 0.99
N LEU A 62 7.91 -15.48 0.19
CA LEU A 62 6.88 -14.44 0.07
C LEU A 62 6.26 -14.04 1.43
N PRO A 63 5.91 -14.95 2.36
CA PRO A 63 5.36 -14.57 3.66
C PRO A 63 6.33 -13.69 4.47
N ILE A 64 7.63 -14.01 4.47
CA ILE A 64 8.64 -13.21 5.18
C ILE A 64 8.77 -11.84 4.52
N PHE A 65 8.81 -11.80 3.19
CA PHE A 65 8.87 -10.55 2.43
C PHE A 65 7.65 -9.66 2.68
N ASN A 66 6.45 -10.23 2.77
CA ASN A 66 5.23 -9.50 3.11
C ASN A 66 5.28 -8.91 4.53
N VAL A 67 5.94 -9.58 5.49
CA VAL A 67 6.19 -8.99 6.82
C VAL A 67 7.11 -7.77 6.72
N CYS A 68 8.16 -7.83 5.89
CA CYS A 68 9.01 -6.66 5.64
C CYS A 68 8.21 -5.47 5.05
N ILE A 69 7.32 -5.74 4.08
CA ILE A 69 6.41 -4.73 3.51
C ILE A 69 5.47 -4.16 4.59
N ALA A 70 4.94 -5.00 5.47
CA ALA A 70 4.08 -4.57 6.57
C ALA A 70 4.81 -3.60 7.51
N VAL A 71 6.05 -3.91 7.88
CA VAL A 71 6.89 -3.03 8.70
C VAL A 71 7.19 -1.70 7.98
N ALA A 72 7.48 -1.76 6.68
CA ALA A 72 7.67 -0.56 5.88
C ALA A 72 6.40 0.32 5.85
N ASN A 73 5.21 -0.28 5.83
CA ASN A 73 3.94 0.43 5.91
C ASN A 73 3.72 1.04 7.31
N ILE A 74 4.11 0.35 8.40
CA ILE A 74 4.05 0.95 9.75
C ILE A 74 4.86 2.24 9.78
N ALA A 75 6.10 2.19 9.36
CA ALA A 75 7.00 3.35 9.38
C ALA A 75 6.58 4.42 8.35
N GLY A 76 6.25 3.99 7.13
CA GLY A 76 5.96 4.88 6.01
C GLY A 76 4.60 5.55 6.09
N ALA A 77 3.52 4.78 6.30
CA ALA A 77 2.17 5.33 6.39
C ALA A 77 1.95 5.99 7.77
N GLY A 78 2.37 5.35 8.86
CA GLY A 78 2.24 5.92 10.21
C GLY A 78 3.05 7.20 10.37
N GLY A 79 4.34 7.17 10.00
CA GLY A 79 5.22 8.35 10.06
C GLY A 79 4.83 9.43 9.07
N GLY A 80 4.56 9.05 7.82
CA GLY A 80 4.24 9.99 6.75
C GLY A 80 2.96 10.79 7.04
N THR A 81 1.86 10.12 7.39
CA THR A 81 0.60 10.81 7.70
C THR A 81 0.71 11.70 8.93
N LEU A 82 1.51 11.29 9.93
CA LEU A 82 1.77 12.11 11.10
C LEU A 82 2.61 13.35 10.74
N ILE A 83 3.64 13.21 9.90
CA ILE A 83 4.43 14.33 9.38
C ILE A 83 3.53 15.33 8.65
N ALA A 84 2.69 14.87 7.72
CA ALA A 84 1.79 15.76 6.98
C ALA A 84 0.84 16.55 7.92
N ARG A 85 0.34 15.90 8.99
CA ARG A 85 -0.47 16.55 10.01
C ARG A 85 0.30 17.58 10.84
N LEU A 86 1.51 17.23 11.26
CA LEU A 86 2.37 18.13 12.04
C LEU A 86 2.77 19.36 11.21
N LEU A 87 3.03 19.19 9.92
CA LEU A 87 3.28 20.30 9.01
C LEU A 87 2.06 21.21 8.84
N GLY A 88 0.87 20.64 8.72
CA GLY A 88 -0.38 21.40 8.68
C GLY A 88 -0.66 22.16 9.99
N ALA A 89 -0.15 21.68 11.13
CA ALA A 89 -0.25 22.33 12.43
C ALA A 89 0.89 23.33 12.72
N ASP A 90 1.79 23.59 11.76
CA ASP A 90 3.00 24.40 11.90
C ASP A 90 4.01 23.83 12.94
N GLU A 91 3.94 22.54 13.23
CA GLU A 91 4.82 21.85 14.20
C GLU A 91 6.03 21.20 13.50
N SER A 92 6.80 21.97 12.74
CA SER A 92 7.91 21.50 11.92
C SER A 92 8.98 20.76 12.72
N GLN A 93 9.24 21.13 13.97
CA GLN A 93 10.22 20.45 14.82
C GLN A 93 9.77 19.03 15.20
N ASN A 94 8.48 18.85 15.52
CA ASN A 94 7.92 17.54 15.81
C ASN A 94 7.86 16.67 14.55
N ALA A 95 7.52 17.27 13.40
CA ALA A 95 7.56 16.61 12.10
C ALA A 95 8.97 16.05 11.79
N ARG A 96 10.02 16.84 12.08
CA ARG A 96 11.42 16.44 11.93
C ARG A 96 11.79 15.25 12.83
N ARG A 97 11.38 15.27 14.11
CA ARG A 97 11.61 14.14 15.05
C ARG A 97 10.94 12.85 14.52
N VAL A 98 9.69 12.95 14.06
CA VAL A 98 8.97 11.80 13.49
C VAL A 98 9.63 11.30 12.22
N GLY A 99 10.11 12.19 11.35
CA GLY A 99 10.83 11.82 10.12
C GLY A 99 12.10 11.02 10.42
N SER A 100 12.96 11.55 11.30
CA SER A 100 14.19 10.86 11.74
C SER A 100 13.87 9.52 12.40
N PHE A 101 12.89 9.48 13.30
CA PHE A 101 12.45 8.25 13.96
C PHE A 101 11.98 7.20 12.95
N SER A 102 11.14 7.59 11.98
CA SER A 102 10.60 6.67 10.96
C SER A 102 11.71 6.00 10.16
N ILE A 103 12.72 6.78 9.76
CA ILE A 103 13.86 6.26 8.99
C ILE A 103 14.68 5.29 9.83
N TRP A 104 15.07 5.68 11.04
CA TRP A 104 15.87 4.83 11.91
C TRP A 104 15.11 3.59 12.36
N PHE A 105 13.82 3.70 12.63
CA PHE A 105 12.96 2.55 12.92
C PHE A 105 12.94 1.56 11.76
N SER A 106 12.83 2.05 10.51
CA SER A 106 12.85 1.20 9.33
C SER A 106 14.18 0.48 9.13
N VAL A 107 15.32 1.17 9.36
CA VAL A 107 16.66 0.57 9.29
C VAL A 107 16.84 -0.47 10.39
N PHE A 108 16.47 -0.14 11.63
CA PHE A 108 16.56 -1.06 12.77
C PHE A 108 15.74 -2.33 12.52
N CYS A 109 14.48 -2.20 12.10
CA CYS A 109 13.65 -3.36 11.77
C CYS A 109 14.22 -4.17 10.61
N GLY A 110 14.75 -3.51 9.58
CA GLY A 110 15.39 -4.19 8.45
C GLY A 110 16.60 -5.03 8.90
N LEU A 111 17.47 -4.45 9.70
CA LEU A 111 18.62 -5.16 10.29
C LEU A 111 18.17 -6.30 11.21
N PHE A 112 17.13 -6.07 12.03
CA PHE A 112 16.57 -7.10 12.89
C PHE A 112 16.07 -8.30 12.08
N PHE A 113 15.30 -8.08 11.01
CA PHE A 113 14.85 -9.16 10.13
C PHE A 113 16.00 -9.85 9.40
N ALA A 114 16.99 -9.10 8.95
CA ALA A 114 18.17 -9.66 8.30
C ALA A 114 18.95 -10.60 9.24
N VAL A 115 19.22 -10.15 10.47
CA VAL A 115 19.93 -10.94 11.50
C VAL A 115 19.10 -12.14 11.94
N LEU A 116 17.80 -11.94 12.23
CA LEU A 116 16.89 -13.01 12.65
C LEU A 116 16.82 -14.12 11.58
N THR A 117 16.61 -13.74 10.32
CA THR A 117 16.56 -14.68 9.20
C THR A 117 17.91 -15.36 8.98
N GLY A 118 19.03 -14.62 9.09
CA GLY A 118 20.37 -15.17 8.95
C GLY A 118 20.69 -16.25 10.01
N ILE A 119 20.36 -15.97 11.29
CA ILE A 119 20.62 -16.90 12.40
C ILE A 119 19.66 -18.10 12.33
N PHE A 120 18.38 -17.87 12.10
CA PHE A 120 17.32 -18.88 12.13
C PHE A 120 16.89 -19.37 10.74
N MET A 121 17.76 -19.27 9.74
CA MET A 121 17.46 -19.61 8.35
C MET A 121 16.84 -21.01 8.22
N ARG A 122 17.50 -22.04 8.77
CA ARG A 122 17.05 -23.42 8.65
C ARG A 122 15.71 -23.67 9.36
N PRO A 123 15.53 -23.38 10.66
CA PRO A 123 14.25 -23.59 11.32
C PRO A 123 13.11 -22.77 10.70
N LEU A 124 13.39 -21.56 10.23
CA LEU A 124 12.41 -20.70 9.59
C LEU A 124 11.90 -21.27 8.26
N LEU A 125 12.82 -21.71 7.38
CA LEU A 125 12.46 -22.33 6.12
C LEU A 125 11.72 -23.67 6.30
N MET A 126 12.13 -24.49 7.27
CA MET A 126 11.42 -25.73 7.61
C MET A 126 10.02 -25.45 8.14
N LEU A 127 9.85 -24.42 8.98
CA LEU A 127 8.53 -23.99 9.47
C LEU A 127 7.60 -23.54 8.33
N LEU A 128 8.16 -22.92 7.28
CA LEU A 128 7.42 -22.51 6.08
C LEU A 128 7.14 -23.66 5.13
N GLY A 129 7.62 -24.87 5.42
CA GLY A 129 7.35 -26.08 4.63
C GLY A 129 8.41 -26.39 3.58
N ALA A 130 9.64 -25.92 3.74
CA ALA A 130 10.74 -26.30 2.86
C ALA A 130 11.01 -27.82 2.93
N SER A 131 11.04 -28.48 1.78
CA SER A 131 11.52 -29.87 1.63
C SER A 131 13.04 -29.89 1.45
N GLU A 132 13.67 -31.05 1.54
CA GLU A 132 15.11 -31.20 1.22
C GLU A 132 15.46 -30.69 -0.18
N GLN A 133 14.55 -30.83 -1.12
CA GLN A 133 14.73 -30.43 -2.53
C GLN A 133 14.56 -28.91 -2.73
N THR A 134 13.68 -28.26 -1.98
CA THR A 134 13.41 -26.82 -2.10
C THR A 134 14.27 -25.97 -1.18
N PHE A 135 14.85 -26.57 -0.12
CA PHE A 135 15.56 -25.85 0.93
C PHE A 135 16.70 -24.99 0.40
N GLU A 136 17.56 -25.58 -0.47
CA GLU A 136 18.73 -24.85 -0.97
C GLU A 136 18.33 -23.66 -1.86
N PHE A 137 17.31 -23.80 -2.69
CA PHE A 137 16.78 -22.71 -3.50
C PHE A 137 16.14 -21.63 -2.64
N ALA A 138 15.33 -22.01 -1.64
CA ALA A 138 14.73 -21.06 -0.69
C ALA A 138 15.82 -20.33 0.11
N ARG A 139 16.88 -21.02 0.55
CA ARG A 139 18.02 -20.44 1.27
C ARG A 139 18.76 -19.40 0.42
N GLN A 140 19.05 -19.72 -0.83
CA GLN A 140 19.74 -18.80 -1.74
C GLN A 140 18.91 -17.52 -1.96
N TYR A 141 17.63 -17.70 -2.25
CA TYR A 141 16.72 -16.57 -2.46
C TYR A 141 16.53 -15.73 -1.19
N ALA A 142 16.28 -16.37 -0.03
CA ALA A 142 16.15 -15.70 1.26
C ALA A 142 17.41 -14.92 1.65
N THR A 143 18.59 -15.47 1.37
CA THR A 143 19.86 -14.77 1.66
C THR A 143 19.94 -13.44 0.90
N CYS A 144 19.60 -13.43 -0.38
CA CYS A 144 19.63 -12.22 -1.18
C CYS A 144 18.50 -11.24 -0.81
N VAL A 145 17.25 -11.73 -0.76
CA VAL A 145 16.07 -10.87 -0.65
C VAL A 145 15.81 -10.41 0.79
N ILE A 146 16.13 -11.25 1.79
CA ILE A 146 15.86 -10.92 3.20
C ILE A 146 17.15 -10.53 3.94
N VAL A 147 18.19 -11.39 3.92
CA VAL A 147 19.39 -11.07 4.72
C VAL A 147 20.08 -9.83 4.19
N VAL A 148 20.24 -9.70 2.89
CA VAL A 148 20.84 -8.51 2.27
C VAL A 148 19.78 -7.45 1.95
N GLY A 149 18.63 -7.86 1.43
CA GLY A 149 17.61 -6.99 0.83
C GLY A 149 16.59 -6.40 1.81
N ALA A 150 16.35 -6.95 3.01
CA ALA A 150 15.28 -6.45 3.89
C ALA A 150 15.50 -5.00 4.31
N THR A 151 16.72 -4.65 4.72
CA THR A 151 17.02 -3.27 5.15
C THR A 151 16.80 -2.25 4.03
N PRO A 152 17.38 -2.39 2.82
CA PRO A 152 17.13 -1.45 1.74
C PRO A 152 15.68 -1.45 1.27
N THR A 153 14.97 -2.59 1.32
CA THR A 153 13.55 -2.67 0.95
C THR A 153 12.69 -1.87 1.92
N ILE A 154 12.80 -2.15 3.23
CA ILE A 154 12.00 -1.45 4.25
C ILE A 154 12.32 0.04 4.27
N ALA A 155 13.61 0.40 4.21
CA ALA A 155 14.03 1.80 4.22
C ALA A 155 13.58 2.56 2.97
N SER A 156 13.70 1.98 1.77
CA SER A 156 13.28 2.64 0.52
C SER A 156 11.76 2.86 0.48
N MET A 157 10.96 1.87 0.87
CA MET A 157 9.50 2.01 0.93
C MET A 157 9.08 3.06 1.96
N THR A 158 9.73 3.06 3.14
CA THR A 158 9.51 4.09 4.17
C THR A 158 9.85 5.48 3.65
N MET A 159 11.06 5.70 3.15
CA MET A 159 11.51 7.00 2.61
C MET A 159 10.62 7.49 1.46
N SER A 160 10.19 6.60 0.58
CA SER A 160 9.24 6.93 -0.50
C SER A 160 7.91 7.45 0.06
N ASN A 161 7.36 6.80 1.09
CA ASN A 161 6.13 7.25 1.75
C ASN A 161 6.32 8.59 2.47
N LEU A 162 7.45 8.79 3.16
CA LEU A 162 7.76 10.06 3.82
C LEU A 162 7.87 11.21 2.79
N LEU A 163 8.58 10.99 1.67
CA LEU A 163 8.71 11.98 0.59
C LEU A 163 7.33 12.38 0.01
N ARG A 164 6.44 11.41 -0.20
CA ARG A 164 5.06 11.72 -0.64
C ARG A 164 4.35 12.62 0.35
N ASN A 165 4.48 12.34 1.63
CA ASN A 165 3.78 13.07 2.68
C ASN A 165 4.34 14.48 2.96
N VAL A 166 5.52 14.81 2.45
CA VAL A 166 6.05 16.17 2.43
C VAL A 166 5.88 16.88 1.06
N GLY A 167 5.03 16.31 0.17
CA GLY A 167 4.73 16.94 -1.12
C GLY A 167 5.65 16.56 -2.28
N LEU A 168 6.59 15.65 -2.08
CA LEU A 168 7.62 15.26 -3.06
C LEU A 168 7.28 13.93 -3.77
N SER A 169 6.00 13.78 -4.18
CA SER A 169 5.51 12.55 -4.83
C SER A 169 6.23 12.20 -6.13
N LYS A 170 6.72 13.20 -6.89
CA LYS A 170 7.48 12.95 -8.13
C LYS A 170 8.78 12.20 -7.85
N GLN A 171 9.54 12.65 -6.85
CA GLN A 171 10.81 12.03 -6.47
C GLN A 171 10.59 10.61 -5.92
N ALA A 172 9.57 10.45 -5.07
CA ALA A 172 9.18 9.16 -4.53
C ALA A 172 8.74 8.19 -5.64
N GLY A 173 7.85 8.64 -6.54
CA GLY A 173 7.36 7.84 -7.66
C GLY A 173 8.47 7.45 -8.63
N PHE A 174 9.36 8.39 -8.97
CA PHE A 174 10.51 8.12 -9.84
C PHE A 174 11.45 7.06 -9.24
N ALA A 175 11.77 7.15 -7.94
CA ALA A 175 12.64 6.18 -7.28
C ALA A 175 12.11 4.76 -7.34
N ILE A 176 10.84 4.56 -6.98
CA ILE A 176 10.19 3.25 -7.02
C ILE A 176 10.08 2.72 -8.45
N SER A 177 9.73 3.61 -9.40
CA SER A 177 9.66 3.26 -10.83
C SER A 177 11.02 2.84 -11.38
N MET A 178 12.06 3.59 -11.06
CA MET A 178 13.44 3.27 -11.46
C MET A 178 13.86 1.91 -10.92
N GLY A 179 13.61 1.63 -9.62
CA GLY A 179 13.91 0.33 -9.02
C GLY A 179 13.21 -0.83 -9.72
N GLY A 180 11.91 -0.67 -10.01
CA GLY A 180 11.14 -1.69 -10.73
C GLY A 180 11.65 -1.94 -12.15
N VAL A 181 11.98 -0.87 -12.91
CA VAL A 181 12.54 -1.00 -14.26
C VAL A 181 13.93 -1.67 -14.22
N ILE A 182 14.78 -1.27 -13.27
CA ILE A 182 16.11 -1.89 -13.09
C ILE A 182 15.94 -3.38 -12.76
N ASN A 183 15.00 -3.76 -11.90
CA ASN A 183 14.76 -5.15 -11.57
C ASN A 183 14.36 -5.96 -12.81
N ILE A 184 13.41 -5.49 -13.63
CA ILE A 184 12.98 -6.15 -14.87
C ILE A 184 14.17 -6.41 -15.82
N ILE A 185 15.14 -5.52 -15.85
CA ILE A 185 16.34 -5.65 -16.70
C ILE A 185 17.35 -6.62 -16.08
N LEU A 186 17.56 -6.53 -14.77
CA LEU A 186 18.55 -7.33 -14.06
C LEU A 186 18.14 -8.80 -13.89
N ASP A 187 16.84 -9.09 -13.78
CA ASP A 187 16.35 -10.47 -13.62
C ASP A 187 16.85 -11.40 -14.74
N PRO A 188 16.54 -11.16 -16.03
CA PRO A 188 17.02 -12.05 -17.10
C PRO A 188 18.54 -12.01 -17.23
N LEU A 189 19.19 -10.88 -16.93
CA LEU A 189 20.62 -10.75 -17.01
C LEU A 189 21.32 -11.66 -15.98
N PHE A 190 20.92 -11.62 -14.72
CA PHE A 190 21.49 -12.49 -13.69
C PHE A 190 21.03 -13.95 -13.80
N MET A 191 19.78 -14.19 -14.13
CA MET A 191 19.21 -15.53 -14.18
C MET A 191 19.75 -16.35 -15.36
N PHE A 192 19.88 -15.75 -16.56
CA PHE A 192 20.11 -16.52 -17.78
C PHE A 192 21.42 -16.20 -18.52
N VAL A 193 22.12 -15.10 -18.15
CA VAL A 193 23.33 -14.66 -18.85
C VAL A 193 24.57 -14.74 -17.95
N LEU A 194 24.51 -14.18 -16.76
CA LEU A 194 25.68 -14.01 -15.89
C LEU A 194 25.96 -15.22 -14.99
N LEU A 195 24.93 -15.92 -14.53
CA LEU A 195 25.10 -17.06 -13.64
C LEU A 195 25.01 -18.39 -14.42
N PRO A 196 25.73 -19.43 -13.96
CA PRO A 196 25.66 -20.74 -14.59
C PRO A 196 24.27 -21.38 -14.40
N PRO A 197 23.85 -22.28 -15.32
CA PRO A 197 22.61 -23.03 -15.20
C PRO A 197 22.48 -23.72 -13.82
N GLY A 198 21.27 -23.71 -13.27
CA GLY A 198 20.98 -24.25 -11.93
C GLY A 198 21.09 -23.22 -10.80
N ARG A 199 21.48 -21.97 -11.09
CA ARG A 199 21.55 -20.87 -10.12
C ARG A 199 20.61 -19.70 -10.46
N GLU A 200 19.60 -19.94 -11.27
CA GLU A 200 18.67 -18.91 -11.76
C GLU A 200 17.95 -18.21 -10.59
N ILE A 201 17.56 -18.97 -9.55
CA ILE A 201 16.88 -18.41 -8.38
C ILE A 201 17.80 -17.49 -7.56
N LEU A 202 19.10 -17.79 -7.50
CA LEU A 202 20.09 -16.90 -6.92
C LEU A 202 20.18 -15.59 -7.74
N GLY A 203 20.13 -15.72 -9.08
CA GLY A 203 20.11 -14.59 -10.01
C GLY A 203 18.94 -13.65 -9.76
N ALA A 204 17.72 -14.18 -9.65
CA ALA A 204 16.52 -13.41 -9.31
C ALA A 204 16.67 -12.71 -7.94
N GLY A 205 17.19 -13.43 -6.93
CA GLY A 205 17.46 -12.85 -5.62
C GLY A 205 18.47 -11.70 -5.65
N ILE A 206 19.56 -11.84 -6.39
CA ILE A 206 20.58 -10.79 -6.55
C ILE A 206 19.98 -9.56 -7.28
N ALA A 207 19.23 -9.77 -8.35
CA ALA A 207 18.59 -8.69 -9.10
C ALA A 207 17.63 -7.90 -8.22
N THR A 208 16.79 -8.58 -7.43
CA THR A 208 15.86 -7.95 -6.47
C THR A 208 16.61 -7.19 -5.37
N ALA A 209 17.63 -7.78 -4.76
CA ALA A 209 18.41 -7.11 -3.72
C ALA A 209 19.13 -5.87 -4.26
N LEU A 210 19.77 -5.98 -5.43
CA LEU A 210 20.51 -4.88 -6.05
C LEU A 210 19.60 -3.72 -6.47
N SER A 211 18.45 -4.00 -7.08
CA SER A 211 17.47 -2.97 -7.44
C SER A 211 16.93 -2.23 -6.21
N ASN A 212 16.69 -2.94 -5.10
CA ASN A 212 16.28 -2.33 -3.83
C ASN A 212 17.41 -1.48 -3.20
N VAL A 213 18.66 -1.93 -3.26
CA VAL A 213 19.82 -1.14 -2.80
C VAL A 213 19.97 0.13 -3.63
N ILE A 214 19.86 0.05 -4.96
CA ILE A 214 19.92 1.22 -5.85
C ILE A 214 18.80 2.20 -5.54
N THR A 215 17.55 1.70 -5.37
CA THR A 215 16.40 2.53 -5.01
C THR A 215 16.59 3.21 -3.66
N CYS A 216 17.05 2.47 -2.66
CA CYS A 216 17.34 2.98 -1.32
C CYS A 216 18.42 4.07 -1.37
N THR A 217 19.52 3.81 -2.09
CA THR A 217 20.62 4.77 -2.26
C THR A 217 20.17 6.04 -2.97
N TYR A 218 19.36 5.90 -4.02
CA TYR A 218 18.81 7.07 -4.73
C TYR A 218 17.93 7.92 -3.80
N LEU A 219 17.05 7.30 -3.01
CA LEU A 219 16.18 8.00 -2.07
C LEU A 219 16.97 8.66 -0.95
N LEU A 220 18.01 7.97 -0.44
CA LEU A 220 18.92 8.50 0.56
C LEU A 220 19.63 9.76 0.03
N VAL A 221 20.24 9.67 -1.16
CA VAL A 221 20.93 10.80 -1.82
C VAL A 221 19.94 11.94 -2.10
N THR A 222 18.73 11.61 -2.51
CA THR A 222 17.67 12.59 -2.76
C THR A 222 17.33 13.35 -1.48
N ILE A 223 17.09 12.66 -0.37
CA ILE A 223 16.79 13.30 0.93
C ILE A 223 17.95 14.18 1.39
N LEU A 224 19.18 13.69 1.27
CA LEU A 224 20.37 14.46 1.66
C LEU A 224 20.57 15.72 0.80
N ARG A 225 20.33 15.63 -0.52
CA ARG A 225 20.49 16.77 -1.44
C ARG A 225 19.36 17.80 -1.34
N LEU A 226 18.16 17.36 -1.01
CA LEU A 226 17.01 18.26 -0.93
C LEU A 226 17.08 19.23 0.25
N ASN A 227 17.97 18.98 1.24
CA ASN A 227 18.06 19.77 2.49
C ASN A 227 16.67 20.11 3.06
N ASN A 228 15.76 19.12 3.01
CA ASN A 228 14.40 19.32 3.50
C ASN A 228 14.43 19.48 5.03
N PRO A 229 13.82 20.52 5.59
CA PRO A 229 13.89 20.78 7.02
C PRO A 229 13.27 19.69 7.89
N VAL A 230 12.46 18.81 7.30
CA VAL A 230 11.71 17.76 8.02
C VAL A 230 12.36 16.38 7.88
N LEU A 231 12.91 16.05 6.70
CA LEU A 231 13.50 14.74 6.45
C LEU A 231 15.02 14.77 6.68
N HIS A 232 15.44 14.26 7.81
CA HIS A 232 16.84 14.19 8.25
C HIS A 232 17.21 12.83 8.81
N PHE A 233 18.50 12.48 8.73
CA PHE A 233 19.09 11.29 9.34
C PHE A 233 19.72 11.60 10.70
N SER A 234 19.15 12.51 11.49
CA SER A 234 19.73 12.95 12.74
C SER A 234 19.21 12.15 13.93
N LEU A 235 20.09 11.47 14.64
CA LEU A 235 19.78 10.86 15.94
C LEU A 235 19.67 11.92 17.07
N ARG A 236 20.12 13.16 16.81
CA ARG A 236 20.13 14.24 17.82
C ARG A 236 18.78 14.97 17.94
N ASP A 237 17.85 14.74 17.05
CA ASP A 237 16.54 15.40 17.09
C ASP A 237 15.66 14.92 18.26
N GLY A 238 16.07 13.86 18.94
CA GLY A 238 15.36 13.27 20.06
C GLY A 238 14.19 12.36 19.64
N MET A 239 13.68 11.61 20.60
CA MET A 239 12.53 10.73 20.37
C MET A 239 11.24 11.53 20.25
N PRO A 240 10.28 11.10 19.39
CA PRO A 240 8.94 11.64 19.40
C PRO A 240 8.26 11.44 20.76
N SER A 241 7.33 12.33 21.13
CA SER A 241 6.56 12.15 22.37
C SER A 241 5.72 10.85 22.34
N ALA A 242 5.33 10.35 23.52
CA ALA A 242 4.48 9.16 23.63
C ALA A 242 3.18 9.30 22.84
N ALA A 243 2.60 10.51 22.80
CA ALA A 243 1.39 10.81 22.02
C ALA A 243 1.65 10.71 20.50
N HIS A 244 2.80 11.19 20.03
CA HIS A 244 3.20 11.04 18.62
C HIS A 244 3.48 9.57 18.26
N LEU A 245 4.11 8.80 19.15
CA LEU A 245 4.32 7.36 18.94
C LEU A 245 3.00 6.60 18.91
N ALA A 246 2.05 6.91 19.81
CA ALA A 246 0.72 6.33 19.77
C ALA A 246 -0.02 6.64 18.46
N SER A 247 0.12 7.85 17.92
CA SER A 247 -0.43 8.23 16.63
C SER A 247 0.28 7.54 15.46
N PHE A 248 1.60 7.40 15.52
CA PHE A 248 2.42 6.71 14.54
C PHE A 248 1.98 5.24 14.39
N PHE A 249 1.97 4.49 15.48
CA PHE A 249 1.53 3.09 15.45
C PHE A 249 0.02 2.96 15.23
N GLY A 250 -0.77 3.90 15.75
CA GLY A 250 -2.21 3.93 15.60
C GLY A 250 -2.69 4.00 14.14
N VAL A 251 -1.90 4.61 13.25
CA VAL A 251 -2.16 4.63 11.80
C VAL A 251 -1.34 3.57 11.07
N GLY A 252 -0.09 3.37 11.47
CA GLY A 252 0.82 2.47 10.78
C GLY A 252 0.41 1.00 10.87
N VAL A 253 -0.03 0.53 12.05
CA VAL A 253 -0.47 -0.86 12.22
C VAL A 253 -1.69 -1.20 11.37
N PRO A 254 -2.77 -0.38 11.34
CA PRO A 254 -3.87 -0.58 10.40
C PRO A 254 -3.46 -0.62 8.94
N ALA A 255 -2.53 0.26 8.54
CA ALA A 255 -2.01 0.29 7.18
C ALA A 255 -1.22 -0.97 6.80
N ALA A 256 -0.54 -1.58 7.77
CA ALA A 256 0.19 -2.83 7.59
C ALA A 256 -0.72 -4.06 7.53
N LEU A 257 -1.81 -4.07 8.31
CA LEU A 257 -2.73 -5.20 8.36
C LEU A 257 -3.61 -5.32 7.11
N GLY A 258 -3.88 -4.22 6.41
CA GLY A 258 -4.74 -4.21 5.23
C GLY A 258 -4.31 -5.20 4.15
N PRO A 259 -3.08 -5.15 3.65
CA PRO A 259 -2.57 -6.11 2.66
C PRO A 259 -2.61 -7.57 3.14
N PHE A 260 -2.30 -7.82 4.42
CA PHE A 260 -2.33 -9.17 4.98
C PHE A 260 -3.75 -9.76 4.99
N LEU A 261 -4.75 -8.98 5.40
CA LEU A 261 -6.15 -9.43 5.39
C LEU A 261 -6.69 -9.60 3.97
N PHE A 262 -6.22 -8.81 3.03
CA PHE A 262 -6.49 -8.96 1.60
C PHE A 262 -5.97 -10.30 1.04
N ASP A 263 -4.73 -10.67 1.36
CA ASP A 263 -4.16 -11.95 0.92
C ASP A 263 -4.90 -13.14 1.55
N LEU A 264 -5.30 -13.03 2.81
CA LEU A 264 -6.10 -14.06 3.50
C LEU A 264 -7.46 -14.29 2.80
N ASP A 265 -8.12 -13.23 2.39
CA ASP A 265 -9.38 -13.30 1.65
C ASP A 265 -9.23 -14.04 0.31
N TYR A 266 -8.15 -13.77 -0.41
CA TYR A 266 -7.84 -14.46 -1.67
C TYR A 266 -7.57 -15.95 -1.47
N ILE A 267 -6.87 -16.32 -0.39
CA ILE A 267 -6.65 -17.74 -0.06
C ILE A 267 -7.97 -18.48 0.19
N VAL A 268 -8.92 -17.83 0.87
CA VAL A 268 -10.24 -18.41 1.12
C VAL A 268 -11.03 -18.57 -0.18
N LEU A 269 -11.01 -17.54 -1.04
CA LEU A 269 -11.66 -17.58 -2.35
C LEU A 269 -11.10 -18.70 -3.24
N ASP A 270 -9.77 -18.80 -3.33
CA ASP A 270 -9.11 -19.83 -4.13
C ASP A 270 -9.46 -21.24 -3.63
N ARG A 271 -9.52 -21.43 -2.32
CA ARG A 271 -9.91 -22.70 -1.71
C ARG A 271 -11.34 -23.10 -2.00
N LEU A 272 -12.26 -22.16 -1.96
CA LEU A 272 -13.67 -22.39 -2.31
C LEU A 272 -13.83 -22.68 -3.81
N MET A 273 -13.15 -21.93 -4.67
CA MET A 273 -13.17 -22.18 -6.11
C MET A 273 -12.59 -23.55 -6.47
N ALA A 274 -11.49 -23.98 -5.81
CA ALA A 274 -10.89 -25.30 -5.99
C ALA A 274 -11.84 -26.45 -5.63
N ALA A 275 -12.74 -26.24 -4.69
CA ALA A 275 -13.75 -27.21 -4.32
C ALA A 275 -14.81 -27.48 -5.42
N HIS A 276 -14.99 -26.53 -6.34
CA HIS A 276 -15.91 -26.69 -7.48
C HIS A 276 -15.23 -27.38 -8.67
N SER A 277 -14.10 -26.85 -9.14
CA SER A 277 -13.30 -27.46 -10.21
C SER A 277 -11.93 -26.80 -10.40
N ASP A 278 -10.98 -27.51 -10.97
CA ASP A 278 -9.67 -26.98 -11.35
C ASP A 278 -9.80 -25.87 -12.42
N ILE A 279 -10.79 -25.96 -13.31
CA ILE A 279 -11.07 -24.93 -14.31
C ILE A 279 -11.54 -23.65 -13.63
N ALA A 280 -12.41 -23.75 -12.62
CA ALA A 280 -12.88 -22.58 -11.87
C ALA A 280 -11.73 -21.92 -11.11
N LEU A 281 -10.85 -22.71 -10.49
CA LEU A 281 -9.65 -22.21 -9.82
C LEU A 281 -8.70 -21.51 -10.80
N ALA A 282 -8.44 -22.12 -11.96
CA ALA A 282 -7.60 -21.51 -12.99
C ALA A 282 -8.22 -20.20 -13.52
N ALA A 283 -9.52 -20.18 -13.78
CA ALA A 283 -10.24 -19.01 -14.26
C ALA A 283 -10.19 -17.86 -13.27
N ILE A 284 -10.51 -18.10 -11.97
CA ILE A 284 -10.47 -17.05 -10.95
C ILE A 284 -9.05 -16.55 -10.72
N GLY A 285 -8.04 -17.42 -10.73
CA GLY A 285 -6.64 -17.04 -10.57
C GLY A 285 -6.16 -16.07 -11.66
N ILE A 286 -6.64 -16.21 -12.91
CA ILE A 286 -6.38 -15.26 -13.99
C ILE A 286 -7.13 -13.94 -13.74
N VAL A 287 -8.41 -14.02 -13.39
CA VAL A 287 -9.25 -12.85 -13.09
C VAL A 287 -8.61 -11.98 -12.00
N LEU A 288 -8.16 -12.60 -10.91
CA LEU A 288 -7.50 -11.89 -9.81
C LEU A 288 -6.21 -11.17 -10.24
N LYS A 289 -5.46 -11.72 -11.21
CA LYS A 289 -4.29 -11.03 -11.78
C LYS A 289 -4.69 -9.80 -12.61
N VAL A 290 -5.74 -9.93 -13.41
CA VAL A 290 -6.26 -8.83 -14.25
C VAL A 290 -6.86 -7.72 -13.38
N GLU A 291 -7.58 -8.05 -12.31
CA GLU A 291 -8.15 -7.10 -11.35
C GLU A 291 -7.10 -6.29 -10.58
N ARG A 292 -5.87 -6.76 -10.47
CA ARG A 292 -4.78 -5.99 -9.82
C ARG A 292 -4.48 -4.67 -10.52
N LEU A 293 -4.78 -4.52 -11.80
CA LEU A 293 -4.52 -3.28 -12.53
C LEU A 293 -5.35 -2.10 -11.99
N PRO A 294 -6.71 -2.11 -12.00
CA PRO A 294 -7.49 -1.03 -11.41
C PRO A 294 -7.25 -0.90 -9.90
N LEU A 295 -7.01 -1.99 -9.18
CA LEU A 295 -6.68 -1.95 -7.76
C LEU A 295 -5.45 -1.07 -7.47
N ASN A 296 -4.35 -1.26 -8.22
CA ASN A 296 -3.13 -0.48 -8.03
C ASN A 296 -3.30 1.00 -8.43
N ILE A 297 -4.13 1.29 -9.43
CA ILE A 297 -4.52 2.67 -9.76
C ILE A 297 -5.25 3.31 -8.57
N GLY A 298 -6.21 2.59 -7.96
CA GLY A 298 -6.94 3.04 -6.78
C GLY A 298 -6.05 3.29 -5.58
N ILE A 299 -5.13 2.38 -5.29
CA ILE A 299 -4.12 2.55 -4.22
C ILE A 299 -3.27 3.79 -4.48
N GLY A 300 -2.78 3.98 -5.70
CA GLY A 300 -1.99 5.15 -6.08
C GLY A 300 -2.75 6.47 -5.90
N LEU A 301 -4.04 6.51 -6.26
CA LEU A 301 -4.92 7.65 -6.03
C LEU A 301 -5.07 7.94 -4.52
N CYS A 302 -5.33 6.92 -3.71
CA CYS A 302 -5.46 7.05 -2.26
C CYS A 302 -4.18 7.57 -1.61
N LEU A 303 -3.02 7.00 -1.97
CA LEU A 303 -1.72 7.44 -1.46
C LEU A 303 -1.39 8.89 -1.85
N GLY A 304 -1.86 9.37 -3.00
CA GLY A 304 -1.75 10.77 -3.41
C GLY A 304 -2.71 11.71 -2.64
N MET A 305 -3.89 11.22 -2.26
CA MET A 305 -4.89 11.95 -1.50
C MET A 305 -4.47 12.17 -0.04
N VAL A 306 -3.86 11.15 0.59
CA VAL A 306 -3.55 11.13 2.04
C VAL A 306 -2.81 12.37 2.51
N PRO A 307 -1.67 12.79 1.94
CA PRO A 307 -0.94 13.96 2.43
C PRO A 307 -1.73 15.26 2.31
N LEU A 308 -2.51 15.43 1.24
CA LEU A 308 -3.37 16.59 1.04
C LEU A 308 -4.47 16.67 2.11
N ALA A 309 -5.12 15.55 2.40
CA ALA A 309 -6.16 15.48 3.42
C ALA A 309 -5.59 15.68 4.83
N ALA A 310 -4.46 15.03 5.14
CA ALA A 310 -3.79 15.10 6.43
C ALA A 310 -3.32 16.53 6.78
N TYR A 311 -2.67 17.18 5.82
CA TYR A 311 -2.20 18.57 5.98
C TYR A 311 -3.36 19.52 6.23
N ASN A 312 -4.35 19.53 5.33
CA ASN A 312 -5.47 20.48 5.41
C ASN A 312 -6.37 20.25 6.64
N TYR A 313 -6.47 19.00 7.11
CA TYR A 313 -7.15 18.69 8.37
C TYR A 313 -6.50 19.40 9.55
N SER A 314 -5.19 19.24 9.71
CA SER A 314 -4.44 19.83 10.83
C SER A 314 -4.22 21.33 10.69
N ALA A 315 -4.21 21.86 9.46
CA ALA A 315 -4.23 23.31 9.20
C ALA A 315 -5.59 23.96 9.51
N GLY A 316 -6.63 23.18 9.83
CA GLY A 316 -7.98 23.69 10.07
C GLY A 316 -8.73 24.09 8.80
N ASN A 317 -8.19 23.81 7.62
CA ASN A 317 -8.84 24.10 6.33
C ASN A 317 -9.80 22.97 5.93
N LEU A 318 -10.88 22.82 6.69
CA LEU A 318 -11.90 21.80 6.48
C LEU A 318 -12.56 21.85 5.08
N PRO A 319 -12.87 23.03 4.52
CA PRO A 319 -13.43 23.09 3.16
C PRO A 319 -12.50 22.48 2.11
N ARG A 320 -11.18 22.78 2.17
CA ARG A 320 -10.20 22.22 1.24
C ARG A 320 -9.99 20.74 1.46
N MET A 321 -9.96 20.28 2.72
CA MET A 321 -9.91 18.84 3.06
C MET A 321 -11.09 18.08 2.45
N GLN A 322 -12.32 18.61 2.56
CA GLN A 322 -13.52 18.00 1.96
C GLN A 322 -13.48 18.03 0.43
N ALA A 323 -12.98 19.12 -0.15
CA ALA A 323 -12.78 19.23 -1.59
C ALA A 323 -11.79 18.19 -2.13
N VAL A 324 -10.71 17.89 -1.38
CA VAL A 324 -9.76 16.82 -1.69
C VAL A 324 -10.45 15.45 -1.71
N LEU A 325 -11.26 15.13 -0.71
CA LEU A 325 -12.04 13.90 -0.67
C LEU A 325 -13.03 13.82 -1.84
N HIS A 326 -13.72 14.93 -2.13
CA HIS A 326 -14.66 14.98 -3.25
C HIS A 326 -13.95 14.73 -4.58
N ALA A 327 -12.83 15.39 -4.83
CA ALA A 327 -12.02 15.20 -6.04
C ALA A 327 -11.52 13.76 -6.16
N ALA A 328 -11.04 13.15 -5.06
CA ALA A 328 -10.59 11.76 -5.04
C ALA A 328 -11.75 10.78 -5.36
N ARG A 329 -12.94 11.02 -4.80
CA ARG A 329 -14.14 10.20 -5.11
C ARG A 329 -14.55 10.33 -6.56
N THR A 330 -14.60 11.54 -7.10
CA THR A 330 -14.95 11.78 -8.50
C THR A 330 -13.94 11.12 -9.43
N ALA A 331 -12.64 11.28 -9.17
CA ALA A 331 -11.58 10.62 -9.94
C ALA A 331 -11.68 9.08 -9.81
N GLY A 332 -11.90 8.56 -8.60
CA GLY A 332 -12.06 7.14 -8.35
C GLY A 332 -13.25 6.53 -9.10
N ILE A 333 -14.40 7.21 -9.09
CA ILE A 333 -15.58 6.78 -9.84
C ILE A 333 -15.31 6.81 -11.36
N ALA A 334 -14.70 7.87 -11.87
CA ALA A 334 -14.37 7.98 -13.29
C ALA A 334 -13.42 6.86 -13.76
N ILE A 335 -12.37 6.57 -12.97
CA ILE A 335 -11.44 5.47 -13.23
C ILE A 335 -12.16 4.13 -13.18
N SER A 336 -13.04 3.92 -12.19
CA SER A 336 -13.80 2.67 -12.06
C SER A 336 -14.74 2.45 -13.24
N VAL A 337 -15.48 3.48 -13.65
CA VAL A 337 -16.37 3.40 -14.84
C VAL A 337 -15.56 3.08 -16.10
N GLY A 338 -14.42 3.74 -16.29
CA GLY A 338 -13.52 3.44 -17.40
C GLY A 338 -12.98 2.00 -17.35
N SER A 339 -12.63 1.49 -16.17
CA SER A 339 -12.18 0.11 -15.97
C SER A 339 -13.30 -0.90 -16.25
N ILE A 340 -14.52 -0.63 -15.78
CA ILE A 340 -15.69 -1.48 -16.06
C ILE A 340 -15.93 -1.54 -17.56
N ALA A 341 -15.99 -0.40 -18.25
CA ALA A 341 -16.21 -0.37 -19.68
C ALA A 341 -15.12 -1.13 -20.46
N LEU A 342 -13.85 -0.94 -20.07
CA LEU A 342 -12.72 -1.64 -20.68
C LEU A 342 -12.83 -3.16 -20.49
N TYR A 343 -13.13 -3.61 -19.27
CA TYR A 343 -13.16 -5.03 -18.94
C TYR A 343 -14.41 -5.72 -19.51
N GLU A 344 -15.57 -5.07 -19.52
CA GLU A 344 -16.76 -5.59 -20.20
C GLU A 344 -16.53 -5.81 -21.69
N LEU A 345 -15.87 -4.85 -22.35
CA LEU A 345 -15.62 -4.90 -23.78
C LEU A 345 -14.53 -5.92 -24.14
N PHE A 346 -13.44 -5.98 -23.37
CA PHE A 346 -12.25 -6.76 -23.68
C PHE A 346 -12.06 -8.01 -22.82
N ALA A 347 -13.02 -8.40 -21.97
CA ALA A 347 -12.86 -9.55 -21.06
C ALA A 347 -12.37 -10.83 -21.75
N PRO A 348 -12.96 -11.30 -22.86
CA PRO A 348 -12.48 -12.52 -23.51
C PRO A 348 -11.04 -12.41 -24.01
N PHE A 349 -10.63 -11.23 -24.50
CA PHE A 349 -9.27 -10.99 -24.96
C PHE A 349 -8.30 -11.01 -23.78
N LEU A 350 -8.62 -10.32 -22.69
CA LEU A 350 -7.79 -10.24 -21.50
C LEU A 350 -7.51 -11.62 -20.88
N ILE A 351 -8.53 -12.48 -20.83
CA ILE A 351 -8.34 -13.85 -20.30
C ILE A 351 -7.53 -14.70 -21.29
N ARG A 352 -7.77 -14.59 -22.62
CA ARG A 352 -7.02 -15.34 -23.66
C ARG A 352 -5.53 -15.03 -23.67
N VAL A 353 -5.10 -13.86 -23.23
CA VAL A 353 -3.67 -13.53 -23.09
C VAL A 353 -2.95 -14.50 -22.14
N PHE A 354 -3.67 -15.04 -21.15
CA PHE A 354 -3.09 -15.93 -20.12
C PHE A 354 -3.29 -17.41 -20.43
N ILE A 355 -4.38 -17.78 -21.12
CA ILE A 355 -4.71 -19.19 -21.36
C ILE A 355 -5.49 -19.36 -22.66
N GLY A 356 -5.18 -20.45 -23.40
CA GLY A 356 -5.87 -20.78 -24.66
C GLY A 356 -7.06 -21.76 -24.51
N ASP A 357 -7.25 -22.36 -23.33
CA ASP A 357 -8.36 -23.30 -23.10
C ASP A 357 -9.72 -22.61 -23.14
N ALA A 358 -10.60 -23.11 -24.04
CA ALA A 358 -11.89 -22.46 -24.30
C ALA A 358 -12.83 -22.45 -23.08
N ALA A 359 -12.81 -23.51 -22.26
CA ALA A 359 -13.67 -23.60 -21.07
C ALA A 359 -13.21 -22.60 -19.99
N THR A 360 -11.91 -22.50 -19.74
CA THR A 360 -11.32 -21.55 -18.79
C THR A 360 -11.52 -20.11 -19.27
N VAL A 361 -11.41 -19.85 -20.59
CA VAL A 361 -11.66 -18.51 -21.15
C VAL A 361 -13.11 -18.10 -20.98
N ALA A 362 -14.06 -18.99 -21.26
CA ALA A 362 -15.49 -18.71 -21.10
C ALA A 362 -15.81 -18.36 -19.63
N LEU A 363 -15.42 -19.24 -18.71
CA LEU A 363 -15.69 -19.06 -17.29
C LEU A 363 -14.97 -17.82 -16.69
N GLY A 364 -13.70 -17.61 -17.06
CA GLY A 364 -12.95 -16.44 -16.64
C GLY A 364 -13.51 -15.13 -17.16
N THR A 365 -14.08 -15.14 -18.38
CA THR A 365 -14.78 -13.99 -18.94
C THR A 365 -16.01 -13.61 -18.12
N ASP A 366 -16.84 -14.61 -17.75
CA ASP A 366 -18.01 -14.38 -16.90
C ASP A 366 -17.61 -13.86 -15.52
N PHE A 367 -16.64 -14.49 -14.88
CA PHE A 367 -16.14 -14.05 -13.58
C PHE A 367 -15.58 -12.62 -13.62
N LEU A 368 -14.80 -12.28 -14.65
CA LEU A 368 -14.22 -10.94 -14.79
C LEU A 368 -15.32 -9.87 -14.94
N ARG A 369 -16.33 -10.12 -15.78
CA ARG A 369 -17.47 -9.22 -15.97
C ARG A 369 -18.25 -8.99 -14.68
N ILE A 370 -18.51 -10.07 -13.93
CA ILE A 370 -19.23 -9.95 -12.66
C ILE A 370 -18.41 -9.15 -11.65
N ARG A 371 -17.14 -9.51 -11.48
CA ARG A 371 -16.29 -8.93 -10.41
C ARG A 371 -15.93 -7.48 -10.68
N VAL A 372 -15.73 -7.09 -11.94
CA VAL A 372 -15.36 -5.71 -12.27
C VAL A 372 -16.43 -4.70 -11.84
N LEU A 373 -17.70 -5.09 -11.76
CA LEU A 373 -18.80 -4.24 -11.28
C LEU A 373 -18.58 -3.75 -9.84
N ALA A 374 -17.84 -4.52 -9.03
CA ALA A 374 -17.49 -4.14 -7.66
C ALA A 374 -16.51 -2.96 -7.59
N THR A 375 -15.80 -2.65 -8.67
CA THR A 375 -14.68 -1.69 -8.69
C THR A 375 -15.08 -0.31 -8.17
N ILE A 376 -16.27 0.20 -8.45
CA ILE A 376 -16.75 1.50 -7.94
C ILE A 376 -16.82 1.50 -6.42
N MET A 377 -17.46 0.48 -5.84
CA MET A 377 -17.65 0.38 -4.40
C MET A 377 -16.34 0.08 -3.68
N MET A 378 -15.47 -0.71 -4.31
CA MET A 378 -14.12 -0.98 -3.85
C MET A 378 -13.30 0.32 -3.74
N PHE A 379 -13.27 1.16 -4.76
CA PHE A 379 -12.57 2.45 -4.74
C PHE A 379 -13.12 3.38 -3.66
N LEU A 380 -14.44 3.49 -3.55
CA LEU A 380 -15.06 4.33 -2.51
C LEU A 380 -14.66 3.87 -1.11
N SER A 381 -14.68 2.58 -0.83
CA SER A 381 -14.28 2.06 0.48
C SER A 381 -12.80 2.30 0.77
N PHE A 382 -11.89 2.11 -0.22
CA PHE A 382 -10.47 2.44 -0.06
C PHE A 382 -10.23 3.92 0.21
N ILE A 383 -10.91 4.80 -0.52
CA ILE A 383 -10.80 6.25 -0.32
C ILE A 383 -11.20 6.61 1.12
N TYR A 384 -12.28 6.04 1.67
CA TYR A 384 -12.68 6.32 3.05
C TYR A 384 -11.68 5.79 4.07
N VAL A 385 -11.17 4.57 3.89
CA VAL A 385 -10.15 4.00 4.79
C VAL A 385 -8.91 4.89 4.84
N HIS A 386 -8.36 5.26 3.68
CA HIS A 386 -7.17 6.12 3.60
C HIS A 386 -7.45 7.55 4.09
N TYR A 387 -8.66 8.04 3.90
CA TYR A 387 -9.08 9.32 4.45
C TYR A 387 -9.07 9.32 5.98
N PHE A 388 -9.58 8.28 6.63
CA PHE A 388 -9.49 8.14 8.09
C PHE A 388 -8.05 7.97 8.57
N GLN A 389 -7.19 7.30 7.81
CA GLN A 389 -5.75 7.26 8.09
C GLN A 389 -5.14 8.66 8.03
N ALA A 390 -5.48 9.46 7.02
CA ALA A 390 -5.03 10.85 6.89
C ALA A 390 -5.44 11.71 8.09
N LEU A 391 -6.66 11.54 8.61
CA LEU A 391 -7.13 12.25 9.80
C LEU A 391 -6.50 11.73 11.11
N GLY A 392 -5.68 10.69 11.06
CA GLY A 392 -5.10 10.06 12.25
C GLY A 392 -6.08 9.18 13.03
N GLN A 393 -7.25 8.89 12.47
CA GLN A 393 -8.26 8.02 13.07
C GLN A 393 -7.97 6.54 12.76
N GLY A 394 -6.82 6.06 13.21
CA GLY A 394 -6.33 4.71 12.89
C GLY A 394 -7.26 3.61 13.39
N LYS A 395 -7.91 3.78 14.55
CA LYS A 395 -8.91 2.81 15.05
C LYS A 395 -10.09 2.65 14.10
N THR A 396 -10.59 3.77 13.53
CA THR A 396 -11.68 3.75 12.55
C THR A 396 -11.22 3.10 11.24
N ALA A 397 -10.01 3.42 10.79
CA ALA A 397 -9.44 2.81 9.60
C ALA A 397 -9.26 1.29 9.79
N LEU A 398 -8.72 0.84 10.93
CA LEU A 398 -8.58 -0.57 11.26
C LEU A 398 -9.94 -1.28 11.29
N PHE A 399 -10.93 -0.68 11.94
CA PHE A 399 -12.28 -1.22 11.98
C PHE A 399 -12.84 -1.45 10.57
N LEU A 400 -12.70 -0.47 9.68
CA LEU A 400 -13.18 -0.61 8.30
C LEU A 400 -12.44 -1.68 7.51
N VAL A 401 -11.11 -1.80 7.70
CA VAL A 401 -10.30 -2.84 7.05
C VAL A 401 -10.70 -4.24 7.53
N VAL A 402 -10.85 -4.43 8.84
CA VAL A 402 -11.27 -5.70 9.43
C VAL A 402 -12.71 -6.06 9.01
N MET A 403 -13.63 -5.08 9.04
CA MET A 403 -15.00 -5.28 8.58
C MET A 403 -15.03 -5.69 7.11
N ARG A 404 -14.21 -5.07 6.27
CA ARG A 404 -14.18 -5.36 4.84
C ARG A 404 -13.75 -6.80 4.57
N TRP A 405 -12.56 -7.17 5.03
CA TRP A 405 -11.95 -8.43 4.61
C TRP A 405 -12.41 -9.61 5.47
N LEU A 406 -12.43 -9.45 6.79
CA LEU A 406 -12.66 -10.55 7.71
C LEU A 406 -14.15 -10.73 8.05
N MET A 407 -14.87 -9.64 8.38
CA MET A 407 -16.20 -9.75 8.94
C MET A 407 -17.32 -9.76 7.90
N ILE A 408 -17.11 -9.14 6.74
CA ILE A 408 -18.13 -9.08 5.68
C ILE A 408 -17.76 -10.02 4.54
N ASN A 409 -16.54 -9.88 3.95
CA ASN A 409 -16.24 -10.61 2.72
C ASN A 409 -16.10 -12.11 2.95
N ILE A 410 -15.32 -12.57 3.94
CA ILE A 410 -15.16 -14.01 4.20
C ILE A 410 -16.51 -14.70 4.49
N PRO A 411 -17.37 -14.23 5.41
CA PRO A 411 -18.69 -14.84 5.60
C PRO A 411 -19.56 -14.78 4.33
N MET A 412 -19.44 -13.69 3.54
CA MET A 412 -20.20 -13.55 2.29
C MET A 412 -19.73 -14.57 1.24
N LEU A 413 -18.43 -14.89 1.17
CA LEU A 413 -17.92 -15.95 0.31
C LEU A 413 -18.61 -17.29 0.62
N PHE A 414 -18.67 -17.71 1.90
CA PHE A 414 -19.34 -18.96 2.28
C PHE A 414 -20.86 -18.93 2.05
N LEU A 415 -21.49 -17.79 2.29
CA LEU A 415 -22.94 -17.65 2.07
C LEU A 415 -23.29 -17.73 0.59
N MET A 416 -22.57 -16.96 -0.24
CA MET A 416 -22.81 -16.90 -1.69
C MET A 416 -22.45 -18.22 -2.37
N ASP A 417 -21.40 -18.90 -1.91
CA ASP A 417 -21.04 -20.23 -2.38
C ASP A 417 -22.18 -21.23 -2.17
N ARG A 418 -22.77 -21.24 -0.98
CA ARG A 418 -23.92 -22.11 -0.67
C ARG A 418 -25.17 -21.81 -1.48
N LEU A 419 -25.44 -20.54 -1.79
CA LEU A 419 -26.66 -20.11 -2.49
C LEU A 419 -26.55 -20.24 -4.00
N PHE A 420 -25.39 -19.92 -4.58
CA PHE A 420 -25.22 -19.75 -6.02
C PHE A 420 -23.97 -20.45 -6.59
N GLY A 421 -23.26 -21.25 -5.76
CA GLY A 421 -22.06 -21.96 -6.15
C GLY A 421 -20.94 -21.02 -6.64
N MET A 422 -20.17 -21.45 -7.63
CA MET A 422 -18.99 -20.70 -8.13
C MET A 422 -19.34 -19.30 -8.66
N TYR A 423 -20.52 -19.09 -9.25
CA TYR A 423 -20.96 -17.76 -9.64
C TYR A 423 -21.29 -16.88 -8.43
N GLY A 424 -21.80 -17.47 -7.33
CA GLY A 424 -21.97 -16.80 -6.05
C GLY A 424 -20.66 -16.25 -5.50
N LEU A 425 -19.59 -17.01 -5.61
CA LEU A 425 -18.23 -16.56 -5.22
C LEU A 425 -17.77 -15.35 -6.05
N ALA A 426 -18.10 -15.29 -7.34
CA ALA A 426 -17.80 -14.12 -8.16
C ALA A 426 -18.63 -12.89 -7.73
N TRP A 427 -19.91 -13.05 -7.42
CA TRP A 427 -20.81 -11.98 -6.95
C TRP A 427 -20.52 -11.50 -5.53
N SER A 428 -19.91 -12.34 -4.67
CA SER A 428 -19.63 -12.03 -3.27
C SER A 428 -18.87 -10.71 -3.10
N GLN A 429 -17.92 -10.43 -3.98
CA GLN A 429 -17.12 -9.20 -3.95
C GLN A 429 -18.00 -7.95 -4.12
N LEU A 430 -18.93 -7.96 -5.08
CA LEU A 430 -19.83 -6.82 -5.30
C LEU A 430 -20.73 -6.57 -4.07
N VAL A 431 -21.35 -7.63 -3.54
CA VAL A 431 -22.24 -7.52 -2.37
C VAL A 431 -21.48 -7.00 -1.15
N SER A 432 -20.30 -7.57 -0.90
CA SER A 432 -19.45 -7.15 0.22
C SER A 432 -19.00 -5.70 0.08
N ASP A 433 -18.55 -5.29 -1.09
CA ASP A 433 -18.06 -3.92 -1.34
C ASP A 433 -19.19 -2.88 -1.24
N VAL A 434 -20.42 -3.20 -1.66
CA VAL A 434 -21.58 -2.34 -1.44
C VAL A 434 -21.85 -2.14 0.06
N MET A 435 -21.85 -3.22 0.84
CA MET A 435 -22.06 -3.15 2.29
C MET A 435 -20.96 -2.32 2.98
N VAL A 436 -19.71 -2.55 2.62
CA VAL A 436 -18.56 -1.83 3.20
C VAL A 436 -18.54 -0.35 2.77
N ALA A 437 -18.83 -0.05 1.52
CA ALA A 437 -18.90 1.33 1.05
C ALA A 437 -20.02 2.11 1.77
N PHE A 438 -21.17 1.49 1.96
CA PHE A 438 -22.27 2.08 2.71
C PHE A 438 -21.91 2.30 4.19
N LEU A 439 -21.33 1.29 4.85
CA LEU A 439 -20.83 1.40 6.23
C LEU A 439 -19.80 2.53 6.36
N SER A 440 -18.83 2.59 5.45
CA SER A 440 -17.78 3.61 5.41
C SER A 440 -18.37 5.00 5.26
N TRP A 441 -19.36 5.16 4.40
CA TRP A 441 -20.09 6.42 4.19
C TRP A 441 -20.88 6.85 5.44
N LEU A 442 -21.55 5.92 6.13
CA LEU A 442 -22.26 6.21 7.39
C LEU A 442 -21.29 6.71 8.47
N ILE A 443 -20.15 6.01 8.63
CA ILE A 443 -19.13 6.40 9.61
C ILE A 443 -18.55 7.77 9.24
N TYR A 444 -18.27 8.00 7.95
CA TYR A 444 -17.80 9.29 7.46
C TYR A 444 -18.81 10.42 7.78
N ARG A 445 -20.10 10.22 7.48
CA ARG A 445 -21.13 11.25 7.79
C ARG A 445 -21.19 11.58 9.29
N ARG A 446 -21.11 10.56 10.15
CA ARG A 446 -21.08 10.75 11.61
C ARG A 446 -19.82 11.51 12.07
N ALA A 447 -18.66 11.12 11.54
CA ALA A 447 -17.40 11.79 11.88
C ALA A 447 -17.40 13.26 11.47
N MET A 448 -17.87 13.57 10.24
CA MET A 448 -17.92 14.94 9.75
C MET A 448 -18.91 15.81 10.52
N ARG A 449 -20.05 15.27 10.92
CA ARG A 449 -21.01 16.01 11.81
C ARG A 449 -20.33 16.38 13.12
N ARG A 450 -19.65 15.46 13.78
CA ARG A 450 -18.92 15.72 15.03
C ARG A 450 -17.86 16.80 14.87
N ILE A 451 -17.08 16.77 13.78
CA ILE A 451 -16.06 17.78 13.50
C ILE A 451 -16.70 19.18 13.30
N HIS A 452 -17.85 19.26 12.63
CA HIS A 452 -18.57 20.52 12.44
C HIS A 452 -19.19 21.05 13.74
N GLU A 453 -19.79 20.17 14.54
CA GLU A 453 -20.45 20.52 15.81
C GLU A 453 -19.43 20.90 16.89
N SER A 454 -18.28 20.25 16.94
CA SER A 454 -17.27 20.55 17.96
C SER A 454 -16.45 21.81 17.65
N GLY A 455 -16.40 22.25 16.40
CA GLY A 455 -15.52 23.34 15.96
C GLY A 455 -14.01 23.07 16.21
N VAL A 456 -13.69 21.85 16.67
CA VAL A 456 -12.37 21.44 17.14
C VAL A 456 -11.76 20.43 16.18
N VAL A 457 -10.60 20.75 15.67
CA VAL A 457 -9.76 19.81 14.91
C VAL A 457 -8.89 19.07 15.92
N LEU A 458 -9.20 17.79 16.16
CA LEU A 458 -8.41 16.92 17.02
C LEU A 458 -7.20 16.38 16.25
N CYS A 459 -6.04 16.94 16.47
CA CYS A 459 -4.79 16.32 16.06
C CYS A 459 -4.44 15.21 17.05
N GLY A 460 -4.46 13.95 16.61
CA GLY A 460 -3.96 12.85 17.44
C GLY A 460 -2.46 13.05 17.73
N GLY A 461 -2.14 13.42 18.97
CA GLY A 461 -0.80 13.73 19.43
C GLY A 461 -0.40 15.22 19.38
N CYS A 462 -1.14 16.08 18.71
CA CYS A 462 -1.01 17.53 18.77
C CYS A 462 -2.15 18.07 19.64
N GLY A 463 -1.87 19.05 20.49
CA GLY A 463 -2.88 19.70 21.35
C GLY A 463 -4.05 20.26 20.52
N VAL A 464 -5.19 20.42 21.17
CA VAL A 464 -6.39 21.04 20.59
C VAL A 464 -6.06 22.47 20.15
N ARG A 465 -6.09 22.76 18.84
CA ARG A 465 -6.06 24.14 18.33
C ARG A 465 -7.46 24.56 17.89
N LEU A 466 -8.01 25.54 18.57
CA LEU A 466 -9.16 26.29 18.09
C LEU A 466 -8.70 27.24 16.98
N ARG A 467 -9.04 26.94 15.71
CA ARG A 467 -9.04 27.95 14.64
C ARG A 467 -10.49 28.15 14.19
N GLY A 468 -11.17 29.03 14.83
CA GLY A 468 -12.46 29.54 14.39
C GLY A 468 -12.44 31.06 14.51
N ALA A 469 -12.21 31.74 13.41
CA ALA A 469 -12.60 33.12 13.29
C ALA A 469 -14.13 33.21 13.08
N VAL A 470 -14.88 33.08 14.16
CA VAL A 470 -16.18 33.71 14.30
C VAL A 470 -16.17 34.32 15.70
N SER A 471 -16.15 35.67 15.71
CA SER A 471 -16.23 36.59 16.80
C SER A 471 -16.71 36.04 18.16
N GLY A 472 -15.79 36.11 19.15
CA GLY A 472 -16.12 36.27 20.55
C GLY A 472 -16.59 35.01 21.26
N PHE A 473 -15.65 34.18 21.70
CA PHE A 473 -15.67 33.58 23.05
C PHE A 473 -14.40 32.73 23.21
N VAL A 474 -13.48 33.21 24.02
CA VAL A 474 -12.34 32.44 24.52
C VAL A 474 -12.86 31.59 25.68
N ILE A 475 -12.87 30.28 25.54
CA ILE A 475 -12.95 29.37 26.69
C ILE A 475 -11.67 28.52 26.68
N ALA A 476 -10.76 28.91 27.57
CA ALA A 476 -9.66 28.07 28.02
C ALA A 476 -10.25 26.97 28.91
N ASN A 477 -10.13 25.73 28.50
CA ASN A 477 -10.29 24.59 29.40
C ASN A 477 -9.07 23.69 29.28
N SER A 478 -8.19 23.85 30.26
CA SER A 478 -7.18 22.89 30.66
C SER A 478 -7.88 21.63 31.19
N TYR A 479 -7.68 20.51 30.52
CA TYR A 479 -7.83 19.21 31.15
C TYR A 479 -6.48 18.52 31.23
N ASN A 480 -5.89 18.59 32.44
CA ASN A 480 -5.01 17.58 33.00
C ASN A 480 -5.89 16.39 33.37
N VAL A 481 -5.66 15.21 32.75
CA VAL A 481 -5.60 13.87 33.33
C VAL A 481 -4.92 12.94 32.33
#